data_901ba69b497e90b1bf98c8e81b48d236
#
_entry.id   901ba69b497e90b1bf98c8e81b48d236
#
_cell.length_a   1.000
_cell.length_b   1.000
_cell.length_c   1.000
_cell.angle_alpha   90.00
_cell.angle_beta   90.00
_cell.angle_gamma   90.00
#
_symmetry.space_group_name_H-M   'P 1'
#
loop_
_entity.id
_entity.type
_entity.pdbx_description
1 polymer ?
#
loop_
_entity_poly.entity_id
_entity_poly.type
_entity_poly.pdbx_seq_one_letter_code
_entity_poly.pdbx_strand_id
1 'polypeptide(L)'
;MAEDFMTAAVKRVEEQFAKSGVSESCAAFERKDSHIEMRDGVKLHTIYYFPREGGSGENKKYPVILTRTCYPGNDRIHRAYGEGLARRGYVYVYQYCRGRGQSEGKWEPNINERNDGIDTMDYLVEQPWCEILGYWGHSYTSMTGWAFADAAEGKVAAMFLEDYGTDRFVSAYEKGCFRHDILTAWSMENAEKPVNADYRESCRYLPQIEVDKALWGQRVPSYREYITSPSPDAALWQTGWWKQLREIPSKTKVPIYFLSGWYDHHHGSSIKTWERLNEETKQHSWLEIGAWNHFFQICLEG
;
A
#
# COMPACT_ATOMS: atom_id res chain seq x y z
N MET A 1 24.89 -0.05 0.31
CA MET A 1 23.82 -0.29 -0.69
C MET A 1 22.44 0.16 -0.18
N ALA A 2 21.94 -0.25 1.00
CA ALA A 2 20.61 0.17 1.49
C ALA A 2 20.50 1.68 1.78
N GLU A 3 21.58 2.31 2.28
CA GLU A 3 21.59 3.76 2.55
C GLU A 3 21.55 4.58 1.26
N ASP A 4 22.18 4.08 0.21
CA ASP A 4 22.17 4.68 -1.11
C ASP A 4 20.77 4.64 -1.75
N PHE A 5 20.07 3.50 -1.66
CA PHE A 5 18.70 3.35 -2.18
C PHE A 5 17.72 4.33 -1.53
N MET A 6 17.70 4.42 -0.20
CA MET A 6 16.79 5.32 0.53
C MET A 6 17.08 6.79 0.24
N THR A 7 18.33 7.15 0.13
CA THR A 7 18.74 8.51 -0.22
C THR A 7 18.30 8.88 -1.64
N ALA A 8 18.47 7.97 -2.59
CA ALA A 8 18.00 8.15 -3.97
C ALA A 8 16.46 8.24 -4.05
N ALA A 9 15.75 7.44 -3.25
CA ALA A 9 14.29 7.48 -3.19
C ALA A 9 13.77 8.82 -2.63
N VAL A 10 14.34 9.33 -1.54
CA VAL A 10 13.99 10.65 -0.99
C VAL A 10 14.25 11.75 -2.00
N LYS A 11 15.41 11.76 -2.65
CA LYS A 11 15.74 12.73 -3.70
C LYS A 11 14.73 12.71 -4.84
N ARG A 12 14.27 11.52 -5.25
CA ARG A 12 13.24 11.38 -6.28
C ARG A 12 11.92 12.03 -5.86
N VAL A 13 11.49 11.87 -4.60
CA VAL A 13 10.29 12.53 -4.06
C VAL A 13 10.43 14.05 -4.12
N GLU A 14 11.58 14.58 -3.70
CA GLU A 14 11.86 16.02 -3.76
C GLU A 14 11.82 16.55 -5.21
N GLU A 15 12.42 15.81 -6.15
CA GLU A 15 12.38 16.14 -7.58
C GLU A 15 10.95 16.09 -8.16
N GLN A 16 10.12 15.12 -7.74
CA GLN A 16 8.72 15.04 -8.14
C GLN A 16 7.95 16.28 -7.68
N PHE A 17 8.13 16.71 -6.43
CA PHE A 17 7.51 17.94 -5.94
C PHE A 17 8.00 19.18 -6.68
N ALA A 18 9.28 19.28 -6.99
CA ALA A 18 9.84 20.38 -7.76
C ALA A 18 9.25 20.47 -9.19
N LYS A 19 8.94 19.30 -9.79
CA LYS A 19 8.38 19.19 -11.15
C LYS A 19 6.85 19.23 -11.18
N SER A 20 6.17 19.09 -10.04
CA SER A 20 4.69 19.00 -9.99
C SER A 20 3.94 20.23 -10.49
N GLY A 21 4.61 21.39 -10.58
CA GLY A 21 3.97 22.67 -10.89
C GLY A 21 3.08 23.22 -9.76
N VAL A 22 2.95 22.50 -8.64
CA VAL A 22 2.19 22.93 -7.47
C VAL A 22 3.11 23.71 -6.53
N SER A 23 2.85 25.01 -6.40
CA SER A 23 3.63 25.91 -5.55
C SER A 23 3.43 25.59 -4.05
N GLU A 24 4.46 25.82 -3.27
CA GLU A 24 4.35 25.82 -1.81
C GLU A 24 3.47 27.00 -1.35
N SER A 25 2.44 26.71 -0.57
CA SER A 25 1.51 27.69 0.01
C SER A 25 1.76 27.93 1.50
N CYS A 26 2.52 27.03 2.16
CA CYS A 26 2.82 27.08 3.59
C CYS A 26 4.32 27.08 3.83
N ALA A 27 4.80 28.02 4.63
CA ALA A 27 6.23 28.18 4.93
C ALA A 27 6.78 27.09 5.85
N ALA A 28 5.90 26.46 6.65
CA ALA A 28 6.28 25.46 7.64
C ALA A 28 5.23 24.33 7.73
N PHE A 29 5.59 23.29 8.45
CA PHE A 29 4.69 22.17 8.79
C PHE A 29 4.85 21.77 10.26
N GLU A 30 3.86 21.07 10.79
CA GLU A 30 3.94 20.40 12.09
C GLU A 30 3.79 18.91 11.90
N ARG A 31 4.72 18.13 12.49
CA ARG A 31 4.58 16.69 12.61
C ARG A 31 3.99 16.34 13.96
N LYS A 32 2.98 15.47 13.97
CA LYS A 32 2.32 14.97 15.19
C LYS A 32 2.22 13.45 15.11
N ASP A 33 2.61 12.78 16.17
CA ASP A 33 2.42 11.34 16.34
C ASP A 33 1.23 11.09 17.26
N SER A 34 0.40 10.11 16.91
CA SER A 34 -0.78 9.72 17.68
C SER A 34 -1.13 8.25 17.42
N HIS A 35 -2.19 7.78 18.05
CA HIS A 35 -2.76 6.47 17.78
C HIS A 35 -4.24 6.61 17.51
N ILE A 36 -4.74 5.88 16.50
CA ILE A 36 -6.16 5.74 16.21
C ILE A 36 -6.60 4.38 16.75
N GLU A 37 -7.67 4.37 17.54
CA GLU A 37 -8.23 3.14 18.09
C GLU A 37 -9.17 2.51 17.08
N MET A 38 -8.96 1.21 16.80
CA MET A 38 -9.80 0.41 15.90
C MET A 38 -11.00 -0.16 16.68
N ARG A 39 -12.01 -0.66 15.97
CA ARG A 39 -13.27 -1.21 16.54
C ARG A 39 -13.08 -2.30 17.58
N ASP A 40 -11.94 -2.98 17.58
CA ASP A 40 -11.56 -4.04 18.53
C ASP A 40 -10.62 -3.56 19.63
N GLY A 41 -10.41 -2.25 19.75
CA GLY A 41 -9.59 -1.60 20.78
C GLY A 41 -8.09 -1.57 20.48
N VAL A 42 -7.62 -2.18 19.40
CA VAL A 42 -6.20 -2.09 18.99
C VAL A 42 -5.89 -0.69 18.49
N LYS A 43 -4.75 -0.15 18.91
CA LYS A 43 -4.34 1.22 18.60
C LYS A 43 -3.26 1.22 17.53
N LEU A 44 -3.52 1.91 16.42
CA LEU A 44 -2.59 2.02 15.28
C LEU A 44 -1.83 3.33 15.30
N HIS A 45 -0.51 3.23 15.28
CA HIS A 45 0.40 4.38 15.23
C HIS A 45 0.18 5.17 13.95
N THR A 46 -0.14 6.44 14.11
CA THR A 46 -0.51 7.35 13.02
C THR A 46 0.28 8.64 13.12
N ILE A 47 0.94 9.03 12.06
CA ILE A 47 1.78 10.21 11.97
C ILE A 47 1.10 11.20 11.02
N TYR A 48 0.98 12.44 11.47
CA TYR A 48 0.37 13.53 10.74
C TYR A 48 1.40 14.58 10.39
N TYR A 49 1.30 15.13 9.20
CA TYR A 49 2.01 16.32 8.77
C TYR A 49 0.98 17.40 8.43
N PHE A 50 0.89 18.41 9.29
CA PHE A 50 -0.06 19.51 9.13
C PHE A 50 0.61 20.72 8.48
N PRO A 51 -0.05 21.40 7.53
CA PRO A 51 0.37 22.70 7.07
C PRO A 51 0.45 23.70 8.23
N ARG A 52 1.49 24.54 8.24
CA ARG A 52 1.59 25.68 9.17
C ARG A 52 1.70 26.96 8.37
N GLU A 53 0.65 27.76 8.42
CA GLU A 53 0.63 29.14 7.92
C GLU A 53 1.01 30.09 9.05
N GLY A 54 1.61 31.22 8.71
CA GLY A 54 1.88 32.27 9.70
C GLY A 54 0.57 32.95 10.12
N GLY A 55 -0.03 32.44 11.20
CA GLY A 55 -1.26 32.96 11.80
C GLY A 55 -2.03 31.86 12.55
N SER A 56 -2.77 32.22 13.58
CA SER A 56 -3.62 31.33 14.36
C SER A 56 -4.88 30.94 13.57
N GLY A 57 -4.76 29.97 12.68
CA GLY A 57 -5.91 29.38 11.98
C GLY A 57 -6.63 28.31 12.81
N GLU A 58 -7.20 28.67 13.96
CA GLU A 58 -8.17 27.83 14.64
C GLU A 58 -9.38 27.64 13.71
N ASN A 59 -9.73 26.38 13.39
CA ASN A 59 -10.83 25.93 12.50
C ASN A 59 -10.55 25.89 10.98
N LYS A 60 -9.31 25.89 10.52
CA LYS A 60 -9.02 25.67 9.10
C LYS A 60 -9.19 24.19 8.73
N LYS A 61 -9.86 23.92 7.63
CA LYS A 61 -9.96 22.60 7.01
C LYS A 61 -8.94 22.45 5.90
N TYR A 62 -8.49 21.23 5.69
CA TYR A 62 -7.46 20.89 4.70
C TYR A 62 -7.86 19.63 3.92
N PRO A 63 -7.48 19.54 2.64
CA PRO A 63 -7.49 18.26 1.96
C PRO A 63 -6.51 17.32 2.64
N VAL A 64 -6.92 16.07 2.83
CA VAL A 64 -6.18 15.03 3.57
C VAL A 64 -5.79 13.92 2.61
N ILE A 65 -4.56 13.43 2.69
CA ILE A 65 -4.09 12.26 1.96
C ILE A 65 -3.69 11.21 2.99
N LEU A 66 -4.36 10.06 2.96
CA LEU A 66 -4.07 8.90 3.79
C LEU A 66 -3.19 7.90 3.04
N THR A 67 -2.18 7.38 3.71
CA THR A 67 -1.42 6.19 3.32
C THR A 67 -1.30 5.24 4.51
N ARG A 68 -1.54 3.94 4.30
CA ARG A 68 -1.36 2.91 5.33
C ARG A 68 -0.27 1.92 4.89
N THR A 69 0.66 1.60 5.80
CA THR A 69 1.87 0.85 5.45
C THR A 69 2.21 -0.28 6.40
N CYS A 70 2.78 -1.35 5.85
CA CYS A 70 3.42 -2.40 6.62
C CYS A 70 4.95 -2.27 6.73
N TYR A 71 5.54 -1.25 6.10
CA TYR A 71 6.99 -1.11 5.93
C TYR A 71 7.61 -0.12 6.92
N PRO A 72 8.13 -0.56 8.07
CA PRO A 72 8.75 0.36 9.04
C PRO A 72 10.06 0.99 8.54
N GLY A 73 10.66 0.44 7.48
CA GLY A 73 11.88 0.98 6.88
C GLY A 73 11.67 2.21 5.97
N ASN A 74 10.43 2.55 5.63
CA ASN A 74 10.13 3.60 4.66
C ASN A 74 9.88 5.00 5.28
N ASP A 75 10.15 5.19 6.56
CA ASP A 75 9.87 6.43 7.28
C ASP A 75 10.49 7.67 6.63
N ARG A 76 11.71 7.57 6.09
CA ARG A 76 12.38 8.69 5.43
C ARG A 76 11.65 9.14 4.17
N ILE A 77 11.13 8.20 3.39
CA ILE A 77 10.36 8.48 2.17
C ILE A 77 9.01 9.12 2.55
N HIS A 78 8.30 8.54 3.50
CA HIS A 78 7.01 9.08 3.95
C HIS A 78 7.15 10.44 4.64
N ARG A 79 8.27 10.68 5.31
CA ARG A 79 8.61 12.00 5.81
C ARG A 79 8.76 13.03 4.67
N ALA A 80 9.48 12.69 3.61
CA ALA A 80 9.64 13.59 2.45
C ALA A 80 8.30 13.89 1.78
N TYR A 81 7.43 12.89 1.62
CA TYR A 81 6.06 13.11 1.15
C TYR A 81 5.25 14.00 2.10
N GLY A 82 5.32 13.74 3.41
CA GLY A 82 4.58 14.50 4.42
C GLY A 82 4.99 15.97 4.43
N GLU A 83 6.29 16.24 4.43
CA GLU A 83 6.82 17.61 4.38
C GLU A 83 6.44 18.31 3.08
N GLY A 84 6.60 17.65 1.93
CA GLY A 84 6.27 18.21 0.61
C GLY A 84 4.79 18.50 0.44
N LEU A 85 3.91 17.62 0.89
CA LEU A 85 2.46 17.81 0.83
C LEU A 85 1.99 18.89 1.81
N ALA A 86 2.50 18.88 3.05
CA ALA A 86 2.12 19.88 4.05
C ALA A 86 2.52 21.29 3.62
N ARG A 87 3.69 21.48 3.01
CA ARG A 87 4.08 22.78 2.42
C ARG A 87 3.14 23.24 1.29
N ARG A 88 2.40 22.32 0.66
CA ARG A 88 1.43 22.58 -0.41
C ARG A 88 -0.02 22.63 0.07
N GLY A 89 -0.23 22.69 1.38
CA GLY A 89 -1.54 22.87 2.00
C GLY A 89 -2.34 21.60 2.23
N TYR A 90 -1.75 20.42 2.09
CA TYR A 90 -2.38 19.12 2.39
C TYR A 90 -2.00 18.61 3.78
N VAL A 91 -2.93 18.00 4.48
CA VAL A 91 -2.57 17.15 5.61
C VAL A 91 -2.21 15.77 5.08
N TYR A 92 -1.00 15.30 5.37
CA TYR A 92 -0.59 13.94 5.06
C TYR A 92 -0.70 13.06 6.31
N VAL A 93 -1.42 11.96 6.19
CA VAL A 93 -1.63 10.98 7.27
C VAL A 93 -0.96 9.67 6.86
N TYR A 94 0.00 9.26 7.67
CA TYR A 94 0.78 8.05 7.48
C TYR A 94 0.54 7.11 8.66
N GLN A 95 -0.11 5.96 8.41
CA GLN A 95 -0.46 5.00 9.44
C GLN A 95 0.24 3.67 9.25
N TYR A 96 0.83 3.15 10.31
CA TYR A 96 1.33 1.79 10.33
C TYR A 96 0.21 0.78 10.48
N CYS A 97 0.27 -0.30 9.69
CA CYS A 97 -0.58 -1.45 9.84
C CYS A 97 -0.38 -2.11 11.22
N ARG A 98 -1.34 -2.88 11.64
CA ARG A 98 -1.38 -3.63 12.90
C ARG A 98 -0.09 -4.45 13.12
N GLY A 99 0.52 -4.35 14.29
CA GLY A 99 1.78 -5.02 14.62
C GLY A 99 3.02 -4.51 13.88
N ARG A 100 2.94 -3.33 13.24
CA ARG A 100 4.07 -2.69 12.54
C ARG A 100 4.37 -1.30 13.13
N GLY A 101 5.63 -0.88 13.06
CA GLY A 101 6.07 0.35 13.72
C GLY A 101 5.76 0.34 15.21
N GLN A 102 5.00 1.32 15.67
CA GLN A 102 4.50 1.41 17.06
C GLN A 102 3.01 1.06 17.18
N SER A 103 2.42 0.45 16.15
CA SER A 103 1.05 -0.05 16.22
C SER A 103 0.96 -1.29 17.09
N GLU A 104 -0.11 -1.36 17.88
CA GLU A 104 -0.43 -2.54 18.68
C GLU A 104 -0.91 -3.72 17.82
N GLY A 105 -1.17 -4.85 18.48
CA GLY A 105 -1.67 -6.07 17.86
C GLY A 105 -0.58 -6.90 17.19
N LYS A 106 -0.99 -7.84 16.35
CA LYS A 106 -0.09 -8.78 15.68
C LYS A 106 -0.11 -8.53 14.18
N TRP A 107 1.06 -8.54 13.55
CA TRP A 107 1.21 -8.49 12.12
C TRP A 107 0.81 -9.83 11.47
N GLU A 108 -0.23 -9.77 10.67
CA GLU A 108 -0.65 -10.87 9.80
C GLU A 108 -0.94 -10.27 8.41
N PRO A 109 -0.10 -10.55 7.41
CA PRO A 109 -0.23 -9.92 6.10
C PRO A 109 -1.63 -10.08 5.48
N ASN A 110 -2.21 -8.98 5.05
CA ASN A 110 -3.51 -8.88 4.35
C ASN A 110 -4.76 -9.18 5.18
N ILE A 111 -4.67 -9.54 6.45
CA ILE A 111 -5.83 -10.04 7.22
C ILE A 111 -6.68 -8.90 7.78
N ASN A 112 -6.05 -7.91 8.40
CA ASN A 112 -6.77 -6.85 9.14
C ASN A 112 -6.99 -5.57 8.33
N GLU A 113 -6.44 -5.47 7.13
CA GLU A 113 -6.31 -4.21 6.39
C GLU A 113 -7.65 -3.57 6.04
N ARG A 114 -8.68 -4.38 5.80
CA ARG A 114 -10.01 -3.88 5.49
C ARG A 114 -10.67 -3.17 6.67
N ASN A 115 -10.78 -3.84 7.81
CA ASN A 115 -11.46 -3.27 8.97
C ASN A 115 -10.68 -2.08 9.53
N ASP A 116 -9.36 -2.22 9.65
CA ASP A 116 -8.47 -1.15 10.10
C ASP A 116 -8.51 0.06 9.14
N GLY A 117 -8.62 -0.19 7.82
CA GLY A 117 -8.75 0.86 6.81
C GLY A 117 -10.08 1.61 6.91
N ILE A 118 -11.19 0.89 7.10
CA ILE A 118 -12.51 1.49 7.30
C ILE A 118 -12.53 2.34 8.57
N ASP A 119 -12.04 1.81 9.70
CA ASP A 119 -12.04 2.53 10.99
C ASP A 119 -11.18 3.79 10.93
N THR A 120 -10.02 3.70 10.26
CA THR A 120 -9.14 4.86 10.06
C THR A 120 -9.79 5.91 9.16
N MET A 121 -10.42 5.50 8.06
CA MET A 121 -11.14 6.39 7.17
C MET A 121 -12.27 7.12 7.93
N ASP A 122 -13.11 6.37 8.66
CA ASP A 122 -14.23 6.90 9.41
C ASP A 122 -13.77 7.90 10.48
N TYR A 123 -12.69 7.57 11.21
CA TYR A 123 -12.08 8.49 12.16
C TYR A 123 -11.60 9.79 11.47
N LEU A 124 -10.96 9.71 10.32
CA LEU A 124 -10.37 10.89 9.67
C LEU A 124 -11.41 11.84 9.08
N VAL A 125 -12.49 11.32 8.50
CA VAL A 125 -13.55 12.19 7.92
C VAL A 125 -14.34 12.94 8.99
N GLU A 126 -14.36 12.46 10.23
CA GLU A 126 -14.99 13.12 11.36
C GLU A 126 -14.12 14.23 12.00
N GLN A 127 -12.84 14.32 11.60
CA GLN A 127 -11.97 15.33 12.18
C GLN A 127 -12.35 16.74 11.74
N PRO A 128 -12.39 17.73 12.64
CA PRO A 128 -12.81 19.09 12.30
C PRO A 128 -11.90 19.78 11.27
N TRP A 129 -10.68 19.32 11.12
CA TRP A 129 -9.70 19.82 10.17
C TRP A 129 -9.72 19.07 8.82
N CYS A 130 -10.49 17.99 8.68
CA CYS A 130 -10.63 17.27 7.41
C CYS A 130 -11.67 17.99 6.52
N GLU A 131 -11.27 18.43 5.35
CA GLU A 131 -12.15 18.99 4.33
C GLU A 131 -12.63 17.89 3.38
N ILE A 132 -11.70 17.12 2.88
CA ILE A 132 -11.89 16.04 1.92
C ILE A 132 -10.77 15.02 2.09
N LEU A 133 -11.09 13.73 2.01
CA LEU A 133 -10.12 12.66 2.15
C LEU A 133 -9.79 12.04 0.79
N GLY A 134 -8.51 11.92 0.48
CA GLY A 134 -7.96 11.10 -0.60
C GLY A 134 -7.12 9.97 -0.03
N TYR A 135 -6.87 8.95 -0.85
CA TYR A 135 -5.98 7.85 -0.51
C TYR A 135 -4.86 7.72 -1.54
N TRP A 136 -3.64 7.46 -1.08
CA TRP A 136 -2.51 7.14 -1.94
C TRP A 136 -1.75 5.92 -1.44
N GLY A 137 -1.36 5.03 -2.35
CA GLY A 137 -0.54 3.89 -2.01
C GLY A 137 0.13 3.22 -3.19
N HIS A 138 1.34 2.71 -2.94
CA HIS A 138 2.14 1.92 -3.86
C HIS A 138 2.35 0.51 -3.30
N SER A 139 2.29 -0.53 -4.14
CA SER A 139 2.51 -1.92 -3.72
C SER A 139 1.56 -2.34 -2.59
N TYR A 140 2.04 -2.84 -1.48
CA TYR A 140 1.21 -3.21 -0.33
C TYR A 140 0.37 -2.03 0.20
N THR A 141 0.88 -0.80 0.16
CA THR A 141 0.09 0.37 0.55
C THR A 141 -1.05 0.66 -0.44
N SER A 142 -0.93 0.23 -1.70
CA SER A 142 -2.05 0.21 -2.65
C SER A 142 -3.07 -0.87 -2.28
N MET A 143 -2.62 -2.06 -1.90
CA MET A 143 -3.50 -3.13 -1.41
C MET A 143 -4.31 -2.70 -0.18
N THR A 144 -3.71 -1.98 0.77
CA THR A 144 -4.44 -1.46 1.93
C THR A 144 -5.51 -0.43 1.54
N GLY A 145 -5.34 0.31 0.43
CA GLY A 145 -6.37 1.16 -0.18
C GLY A 145 -7.48 0.33 -0.84
N TRP A 146 -7.10 -0.62 -1.69
CA TRP A 146 -8.08 -1.54 -2.29
C TRP A 146 -8.93 -2.26 -1.25
N ALA A 147 -8.35 -2.61 -0.10
CA ALA A 147 -9.04 -3.39 0.93
C ALA A 147 -10.34 -2.75 1.44
N PHE A 148 -10.51 -1.43 1.33
CA PHE A 148 -11.71 -0.72 1.77
C PHE A 148 -12.36 0.15 0.68
N ALA A 149 -11.90 0.06 -0.57
CA ALA A 149 -12.36 0.96 -1.65
C ALA A 149 -13.87 0.88 -1.91
N ASP A 150 -14.50 -0.28 -1.75
CA ASP A 150 -15.95 -0.46 -1.88
C ASP A 150 -16.77 0.14 -0.70
N ALA A 151 -16.12 0.46 0.42
CA ALA A 151 -16.73 1.12 1.58
C ALA A 151 -16.45 2.64 1.62
N ALA A 152 -15.74 3.16 0.65
CA ALA A 152 -15.23 4.54 0.65
C ALA A 152 -16.17 5.56 -0.01
N GLU A 153 -17.31 5.12 -0.57
CA GLU A 153 -18.30 6.01 -1.20
C GLU A 153 -18.78 7.11 -0.24
N GLY A 154 -18.74 8.35 -0.71
CA GLY A 154 -19.13 9.54 0.06
C GLY A 154 -18.15 9.97 1.15
N LYS A 155 -17.07 9.24 1.37
CA LYS A 155 -16.04 9.51 2.39
C LYS A 155 -14.69 9.85 1.78
N VAL A 156 -14.31 9.18 0.69
CA VAL A 156 -13.05 9.40 -0.02
C VAL A 156 -13.36 9.97 -1.39
N ALA A 157 -12.71 11.06 -1.76
CA ALA A 157 -12.94 11.75 -3.03
C ALA A 157 -12.33 11.03 -4.22
N ALA A 158 -11.12 10.50 -4.04
CA ALA A 158 -10.39 9.74 -5.05
C ALA A 158 -9.28 8.90 -4.40
N MET A 159 -8.85 7.85 -5.10
CA MET A 159 -7.70 7.04 -4.69
C MET A 159 -6.66 6.99 -5.82
N PHE A 160 -5.41 7.17 -5.47
CA PHE A 160 -4.27 6.92 -6.35
C PHE A 160 -3.60 5.62 -5.93
N LEU A 161 -3.74 4.57 -6.73
CA LEU A 161 -3.34 3.21 -6.40
C LEU A 161 -2.33 2.71 -7.43
N GLU A 162 -1.15 2.28 -6.97
CA GLU A 162 -0.01 1.97 -7.82
C GLU A 162 0.46 0.53 -7.60
N ASP A 163 0.72 -0.16 -8.72
CA ASP A 163 1.44 -1.42 -8.79
C ASP A 163 0.94 -2.52 -7.82
N TYR A 164 -0.40 -2.64 -7.70
CA TYR A 164 -1.03 -3.76 -6.98
C TYR A 164 -2.43 -4.04 -7.51
N GLY A 165 -2.64 -5.26 -8.01
CA GLY A 165 -3.97 -5.73 -8.39
C GLY A 165 -4.64 -6.59 -7.31
N THR A 166 -5.96 -6.63 -7.33
CA THR A 166 -6.78 -7.33 -6.33
C THR A 166 -6.91 -8.85 -6.57
N ASP A 167 -6.45 -9.35 -7.73
CA ASP A 167 -6.41 -10.79 -8.02
C ASP A 167 -5.10 -11.41 -7.54
N ARG A 168 -5.09 -11.86 -6.29
CA ARG A 168 -3.86 -12.36 -5.68
C ARG A 168 -3.32 -13.63 -6.33
N PHE A 169 -4.18 -14.49 -6.87
CA PHE A 169 -3.73 -15.67 -7.61
C PHE A 169 -2.85 -15.28 -8.81
N VAL A 170 -3.29 -14.29 -9.60
CA VAL A 170 -2.53 -13.82 -10.78
C VAL A 170 -1.18 -13.21 -10.39
N SER A 171 -1.06 -12.60 -9.21
CA SER A 171 0.23 -12.14 -8.69
C SER A 171 1.08 -13.26 -8.10
N ALA A 172 0.46 -14.34 -7.63
CA ALA A 172 1.15 -15.45 -6.98
C ALA A 172 1.69 -16.50 -7.97
N TYR A 173 1.02 -16.65 -9.10
CA TYR A 173 1.34 -17.66 -10.09
C TYR A 173 1.42 -17.07 -11.49
N GLU A 174 2.49 -17.36 -12.19
CA GLU A 174 2.64 -17.04 -13.61
C GLU A 174 2.76 -18.33 -14.41
N LYS A 175 1.81 -18.54 -15.33
CA LYS A 175 1.76 -19.75 -16.19
C LYS A 175 1.87 -21.06 -15.40
N GLY A 176 1.28 -21.12 -14.22
CA GLY A 176 1.29 -22.28 -13.34
C GLY A 176 2.51 -22.40 -12.43
N CYS A 177 3.49 -21.50 -12.55
CA CYS A 177 4.67 -21.44 -11.69
C CYS A 177 4.47 -20.47 -10.55
N PHE A 178 4.76 -20.89 -9.31
CA PHE A 178 4.75 -20.01 -8.16
C PHE A 178 5.85 -18.95 -8.25
N ARG A 179 5.51 -17.70 -7.97
CA ARG A 179 6.43 -16.55 -8.04
C ARG A 179 7.34 -16.48 -6.81
N HIS A 180 8.34 -17.36 -6.77
CA HIS A 180 9.34 -17.37 -5.69
C HIS A 180 10.14 -16.08 -5.62
N ASP A 181 10.42 -15.47 -6.77
CA ASP A 181 11.14 -14.22 -6.92
C ASP A 181 10.50 -13.07 -6.14
N ILE A 182 9.18 -13.12 -5.96
CA ILE A 182 8.41 -12.08 -5.28
C ILE A 182 7.90 -12.58 -3.93
N LEU A 183 7.08 -13.65 -3.94
CA LEU A 183 6.33 -14.02 -2.73
C LEU A 183 7.19 -14.62 -1.64
N THR A 184 8.21 -15.40 -2.01
CA THR A 184 9.15 -15.93 -1.02
C THR A 184 10.00 -14.79 -0.46
N ALA A 185 10.59 -13.94 -1.32
CA ALA A 185 11.39 -12.80 -0.89
C ALA A 185 10.58 -11.85 0.00
N TRP A 186 9.39 -11.43 -0.46
CA TRP A 186 8.52 -10.54 0.30
C TRP A 186 8.10 -11.13 1.65
N SER A 187 7.78 -12.42 1.69
CA SER A 187 7.40 -13.10 2.93
C SER A 187 8.58 -13.16 3.91
N MET A 188 9.81 -13.36 3.41
CA MET A 188 11.04 -13.36 4.22
C MET A 188 11.32 -12.00 4.83
N GLU A 189 11.23 -10.94 4.03
CA GLU A 189 11.51 -9.57 4.45
C GLU A 189 10.45 -9.01 5.41
N ASN A 190 9.21 -9.45 5.24
CA ASN A 190 8.05 -8.92 5.97
C ASN A 190 7.45 -9.91 6.97
N ALA A 191 8.13 -11.01 7.30
CA ALA A 191 7.73 -11.89 8.39
C ALA A 191 7.76 -11.15 9.75
N GLU A 192 7.07 -11.69 10.75
CA GLU A 192 7.10 -11.16 12.12
C GLU A 192 8.54 -11.06 12.66
N LYS A 193 9.37 -12.05 12.29
CA LYS A 193 10.82 -12.06 12.54
C LYS A 193 11.53 -12.16 11.20
N PRO A 194 11.85 -11.02 10.56
CA PRO A 194 12.52 -11.03 9.27
C PRO A 194 13.84 -11.80 9.30
N VAL A 195 14.07 -12.58 8.27
CA VAL A 195 15.34 -13.28 8.07
C VAL A 195 16.03 -12.65 6.87
N ASN A 196 17.25 -12.22 7.08
CA ASN A 196 18.11 -11.69 6.03
C ASN A 196 18.78 -12.87 5.28
N ALA A 197 17.99 -13.62 4.50
CA ALA A 197 18.49 -14.68 3.65
C ALA A 197 18.38 -14.27 2.17
N ASP A 198 19.36 -14.66 1.36
CA ASP A 198 19.30 -14.45 -0.08
C ASP A 198 18.13 -15.26 -0.68
N TYR A 199 17.15 -14.57 -1.27
CA TYR A 199 16.01 -15.22 -1.91
C TYR A 199 16.43 -16.18 -3.04
N ARG A 200 17.59 -15.95 -3.68
CA ARG A 200 18.14 -16.84 -4.71
C ARG A 200 18.51 -18.21 -4.14
N GLU A 201 18.96 -18.23 -2.89
CA GLU A 201 19.17 -19.47 -2.15
C GLU A 201 17.83 -20.17 -1.92
N SER A 202 16.79 -19.44 -1.56
CA SER A 202 15.45 -19.99 -1.40
C SER A 202 14.91 -20.63 -2.68
N CYS A 203 15.17 -20.04 -3.84
CA CYS A 203 14.76 -20.58 -5.13
C CYS A 203 15.44 -21.91 -5.50
N ARG A 204 16.61 -22.20 -4.91
CA ARG A 204 17.37 -23.45 -5.14
C ARG A 204 17.06 -24.55 -4.13
N TYR A 205 16.38 -24.19 -3.04
CA TYR A 205 16.08 -25.14 -1.96
C TYR A 205 14.93 -26.07 -2.35
N LEU A 206 15.10 -27.38 -2.14
CA LEU A 206 14.10 -28.39 -2.44
C LEU A 206 13.83 -29.29 -1.21
N PRO A 207 12.56 -29.62 -0.91
CA PRO A 207 11.35 -29.13 -1.58
C PRO A 207 11.02 -27.68 -1.17
N GLN A 208 10.51 -26.90 -2.10
CA GLN A 208 10.25 -25.46 -1.91
C GLN A 208 9.35 -25.14 -0.71
N ILE A 209 8.42 -26.02 -0.35
CA ILE A 209 7.54 -25.85 0.81
C ILE A 209 8.29 -25.83 2.16
N GLU A 210 9.50 -26.35 2.22
CA GLU A 210 10.31 -26.40 3.44
C GLU A 210 11.29 -25.22 3.56
N VAL A 211 11.27 -24.30 2.58
CA VAL A 211 12.10 -23.09 2.58
C VAL A 211 11.91 -22.28 3.86
N ASP A 212 10.68 -22.15 4.34
CA ASP A 212 10.36 -21.41 5.54
C ASP A 212 11.06 -21.97 6.78
N LYS A 213 11.06 -23.27 6.98
CA LYS A 213 11.78 -23.90 8.09
C LYS A 213 13.30 -23.80 7.91
N ALA A 214 13.79 -24.04 6.68
CA ALA A 214 15.21 -24.09 6.41
C ALA A 214 15.88 -22.72 6.58
N LEU A 215 15.23 -21.67 6.09
CA LEU A 215 15.79 -20.32 6.07
C LEU A 215 15.24 -19.42 7.18
N TRP A 216 14.00 -19.60 7.62
CA TRP A 216 13.42 -18.83 8.75
C TRP A 216 13.45 -19.56 10.09
N GLY A 217 13.78 -20.85 10.10
CA GLY A 217 13.74 -21.69 11.30
C GLY A 217 12.33 -21.95 11.83
N GLN A 218 11.28 -21.56 11.12
CA GLN A 218 9.89 -21.74 11.51
C GLN A 218 8.96 -21.86 10.31
N ARG A 219 7.77 -22.44 10.53
CA ARG A 219 6.71 -22.45 9.52
C ARG A 219 6.07 -21.08 9.40
N VAL A 220 5.87 -20.64 8.17
CA VAL A 220 5.15 -19.38 7.83
C VAL A 220 3.82 -19.78 7.17
N PRO A 221 2.69 -19.73 7.88
CA PRO A 221 1.40 -20.23 7.37
C PRO A 221 1.00 -19.60 6.03
N SER A 222 1.08 -18.29 5.88
CA SER A 222 0.70 -17.58 4.65
C SER A 222 1.54 -18.01 3.44
N TYR A 223 2.85 -18.23 3.63
CA TYR A 223 3.72 -18.74 2.57
C TYR A 223 3.28 -20.16 2.13
N ARG A 224 2.98 -21.04 3.12
CA ARG A 224 2.57 -22.42 2.82
C ARG A 224 1.22 -22.47 2.12
N GLU A 225 0.26 -21.66 2.54
CA GLU A 225 -1.04 -21.55 1.88
C GLU A 225 -0.89 -21.16 0.41
N TYR A 226 -0.03 -20.20 0.12
CA TYR A 226 0.22 -19.77 -1.26
C TYR A 226 0.83 -20.89 -2.10
N ILE A 227 1.95 -21.47 -1.66
CA ILE A 227 2.69 -22.45 -2.46
C ILE A 227 1.94 -23.80 -2.64
N THR A 228 0.98 -24.09 -1.76
CA THR A 228 0.14 -25.30 -1.87
C THR A 228 -1.18 -25.10 -2.61
N SER A 229 -1.42 -23.89 -3.15
CA SER A 229 -2.65 -23.53 -3.87
C SER A 229 -2.40 -23.18 -5.34
N PRO A 230 -1.87 -24.10 -6.17
CA PRO A 230 -1.40 -23.80 -7.52
C PRO A 230 -2.51 -23.66 -8.57
N SER A 231 -3.77 -23.92 -8.22
CA SER A 231 -4.93 -23.76 -9.12
C SER A 231 -5.71 -22.51 -8.77
N PRO A 232 -6.20 -21.72 -9.75
CA PRO A 232 -7.10 -20.62 -9.49
C PRO A 232 -8.39 -21.07 -8.80
N ASP A 233 -8.78 -22.34 -8.95
CA ASP A 233 -9.98 -22.92 -8.34
C ASP A 233 -9.74 -23.43 -6.91
N ALA A 234 -8.52 -23.34 -6.39
CA ALA A 234 -8.23 -23.72 -5.01
C ALA A 234 -9.07 -22.90 -4.02
N ALA A 235 -9.50 -23.54 -2.93
CA ALA A 235 -10.34 -22.93 -1.91
C ALA A 235 -9.77 -21.60 -1.37
N LEU A 236 -8.45 -21.52 -1.24
CA LEU A 236 -7.75 -20.30 -0.82
C LEU A 236 -8.20 -19.07 -1.64
N TRP A 237 -8.26 -19.21 -2.96
CA TRP A 237 -8.58 -18.09 -3.86
C TRP A 237 -10.08 -17.89 -4.10
N GLN A 238 -10.89 -18.94 -3.83
CA GLN A 238 -12.34 -18.92 -4.11
C GLN A 238 -13.20 -18.66 -2.87
N THR A 239 -12.60 -18.53 -1.69
CA THR A 239 -13.30 -18.25 -0.43
C THR A 239 -12.61 -17.14 0.36
N GLY A 240 -13.26 -16.68 1.43
CA GLY A 240 -12.67 -15.74 2.39
C GLY A 240 -12.15 -14.44 1.78
N TRP A 241 -11.03 -13.97 2.33
CA TRP A 241 -10.48 -12.67 2.03
C TRP A 241 -10.04 -12.49 0.56
N TRP A 242 -9.36 -13.48 -0.03
CA TRP A 242 -8.88 -13.34 -1.40
C TRP A 242 -9.99 -13.25 -2.43
N LYS A 243 -11.10 -13.96 -2.21
CA LYS A 243 -12.31 -13.78 -3.01
C LYS A 243 -12.89 -12.39 -2.80
N GLN A 244 -13.02 -11.95 -1.55
CA GLN A 244 -13.57 -10.63 -1.22
C GLN A 244 -12.73 -9.52 -1.86
N LEU A 245 -11.41 -9.54 -1.72
CA LEU A 245 -10.51 -8.56 -2.31
C LEU A 245 -10.68 -8.49 -3.83
N ARG A 246 -10.77 -9.63 -4.50
CA ARG A 246 -10.97 -9.72 -5.94
C ARG A 246 -12.30 -9.12 -6.40
N GLU A 247 -13.32 -9.12 -5.57
CA GLU A 247 -14.65 -8.58 -5.87
C GLU A 247 -14.80 -7.09 -5.54
N ILE A 248 -13.93 -6.52 -4.74
CA ILE A 248 -13.99 -5.10 -4.32
C ILE A 248 -14.08 -4.15 -5.51
N PRO A 249 -13.28 -4.27 -6.58
CA PRO A 249 -13.33 -3.32 -7.69
C PRO A 249 -14.71 -3.19 -8.32
N SER A 250 -15.46 -4.29 -8.46
CA SER A 250 -16.82 -4.27 -9.02
C SER A 250 -17.85 -3.52 -8.17
N LYS A 251 -17.53 -3.27 -6.91
CA LYS A 251 -18.38 -2.57 -5.93
C LYS A 251 -17.86 -1.18 -5.60
N THR A 252 -16.64 -0.84 -6.07
CA THR A 252 -16.03 0.46 -5.83
C THR A 252 -16.73 1.54 -6.62
N LYS A 253 -17.05 2.65 -5.96
CA LYS A 253 -17.70 3.83 -6.55
C LYS A 253 -16.84 5.11 -6.45
N VAL A 254 -15.69 5.01 -5.84
CA VAL A 254 -14.72 6.10 -5.73
C VAL A 254 -13.86 6.14 -6.98
N PRO A 255 -13.62 7.33 -7.58
CA PRO A 255 -12.69 7.47 -8.70
C PRO A 255 -11.29 6.94 -8.36
N ILE A 256 -10.71 6.16 -9.26
CA ILE A 256 -9.39 5.56 -9.10
C ILE A 256 -8.45 6.09 -10.19
N TYR A 257 -7.32 6.65 -9.80
CA TYR A 257 -6.15 6.75 -10.67
C TYR A 257 -5.30 5.50 -10.42
N PHE A 258 -5.25 4.62 -11.42
CA PHE A 258 -4.58 3.33 -11.28
C PHE A 258 -3.32 3.30 -12.15
N LEU A 259 -2.17 3.13 -11.51
CA LEU A 259 -0.87 3.10 -12.17
C LEU A 259 -0.30 1.69 -12.14
N SER A 260 0.29 1.23 -13.25
CA SER A 260 1.00 -0.05 -13.33
C SER A 260 2.14 0.02 -14.35
N GLY A 261 3.12 -0.87 -14.21
CA GLY A 261 4.23 -0.99 -15.15
C GLY A 261 4.12 -2.24 -16.02
N TRP A 262 4.53 -2.15 -17.30
CA TRP A 262 4.61 -3.33 -18.19
C TRP A 262 5.51 -4.43 -17.65
N TYR A 263 6.51 -4.06 -16.83
CA TYR A 263 7.49 -4.97 -16.24
C TYR A 263 7.24 -5.18 -14.74
N ASP A 264 6.08 -4.73 -14.23
CA ASP A 264 5.68 -4.97 -12.85
C ASP A 264 5.14 -6.39 -12.67
N HIS A 265 5.50 -7.02 -11.57
CA HIS A 265 5.04 -8.38 -11.25
C HIS A 265 3.55 -8.45 -10.88
N HIS A 266 2.92 -7.33 -10.55
CA HIS A 266 1.48 -7.23 -10.35
C HIS A 266 0.72 -6.83 -11.63
N HIS A 267 1.40 -6.59 -12.76
CA HIS A 267 0.77 -6.07 -13.97
C HIS A 267 -0.45 -6.89 -14.40
N GLY A 268 -0.33 -8.21 -14.51
CA GLY A 268 -1.45 -9.08 -14.87
C GLY A 268 -2.64 -8.97 -13.92
N SER A 269 -2.37 -8.87 -12.63
CA SER A 269 -3.40 -8.65 -11.59
C SER A 269 -4.01 -7.25 -11.69
N SER A 270 -3.21 -6.23 -12.01
CA SER A 270 -3.68 -4.85 -12.22
C SER A 270 -4.65 -4.75 -13.39
N ILE A 271 -4.35 -5.40 -14.53
CA ILE A 271 -5.27 -5.49 -15.66
C ILE A 271 -6.59 -6.16 -15.26
N LYS A 272 -6.53 -7.30 -14.55
CA LYS A 272 -7.73 -8.00 -14.07
C LYS A 272 -8.56 -7.14 -13.09
N THR A 273 -7.90 -6.33 -12.29
CA THR A 273 -8.56 -5.39 -11.38
C THR A 273 -9.30 -4.31 -12.15
N TRP A 274 -8.65 -3.72 -13.16
CA TRP A 274 -9.26 -2.73 -14.02
C TRP A 274 -10.44 -3.29 -14.82
N GLU A 275 -10.32 -4.49 -15.38
CA GLU A 275 -11.41 -5.18 -16.07
C GLU A 275 -12.65 -5.34 -15.19
N ARG A 276 -12.44 -5.59 -13.89
CA ARG A 276 -13.53 -5.78 -12.88
C ARG A 276 -14.03 -4.49 -12.27
N LEU A 277 -13.33 -3.37 -12.44
CA LEU A 277 -13.78 -2.10 -11.87
C LEU A 277 -15.19 -1.78 -12.37
N ASN A 278 -16.04 -1.28 -11.47
CA ASN A 278 -17.39 -0.86 -11.78
C ASN A 278 -17.42 0.07 -13.01
N GLU A 279 -18.30 -0.17 -13.97
CA GLU A 279 -18.32 0.54 -15.25
C GLU A 279 -18.63 2.03 -15.10
N GLU A 280 -19.48 2.43 -14.15
CA GLU A 280 -19.76 3.82 -13.83
C GLU A 280 -18.51 4.48 -13.24
N THR A 281 -17.82 3.79 -12.36
CA THR A 281 -16.57 4.27 -11.74
C THR A 281 -15.45 4.42 -12.76
N LYS A 282 -15.34 3.53 -13.75
CA LYS A 282 -14.38 3.64 -14.84
C LYS A 282 -14.48 4.96 -15.61
N GLN A 283 -15.70 5.49 -15.78
CA GLN A 283 -15.90 6.76 -16.50
C GLN A 283 -15.21 7.95 -15.83
N HIS A 284 -14.91 7.84 -14.55
CA HIS A 284 -14.24 8.85 -13.72
C HIS A 284 -12.89 8.38 -13.19
N SER A 285 -12.33 7.33 -13.79
CA SER A 285 -11.08 6.71 -13.38
C SER A 285 -10.10 6.62 -14.55
N TRP A 286 -8.82 6.43 -14.24
CA TRP A 286 -7.75 6.33 -15.24
C TRP A 286 -6.89 5.11 -14.94
N LEU A 287 -6.48 4.42 -15.99
CA LEU A 287 -5.44 3.41 -15.96
C LEU A 287 -4.26 3.90 -16.80
N GLU A 288 -3.11 4.01 -16.17
CA GLU A 288 -1.85 4.33 -16.85
C GLU A 288 -0.88 3.17 -16.70
N ILE A 289 -0.27 2.76 -17.81
CA ILE A 289 0.70 1.67 -17.85
C ILE A 289 1.94 2.16 -18.57
N GLY A 290 3.07 2.22 -17.84
CA GLY A 290 4.31 2.72 -18.38
C GLY A 290 5.39 1.66 -18.55
N ALA A 291 6.49 2.05 -19.22
CA ALA A 291 7.63 1.18 -19.51
C ALA A 291 8.58 1.06 -18.28
N TRP A 292 8.04 0.66 -17.13
CA TRP A 292 8.79 0.52 -15.88
C TRP A 292 8.42 -0.77 -15.12
N ASN A 293 9.26 -1.09 -14.15
CA ASN A 293 9.06 -2.19 -13.20
C ASN A 293 8.44 -1.67 -11.87
N HIS A 294 8.33 -2.53 -10.88
CA HIS A 294 7.76 -2.24 -9.56
C HIS A 294 8.40 -1.05 -8.81
N PHE A 295 9.60 -0.64 -9.19
CA PHE A 295 10.33 0.48 -8.57
C PHE A 295 10.43 1.70 -9.49
N PHE A 296 9.58 1.78 -10.52
CA PHE A 296 9.58 2.83 -11.54
C PHE A 296 10.92 3.00 -12.28
N GLN A 297 11.69 1.93 -12.34
CA GLN A 297 12.90 1.89 -13.16
C GLN A 297 12.51 1.64 -14.62
N ILE A 298 12.94 2.53 -15.51
CA ILE A 298 12.74 2.37 -16.94
C ILE A 298 13.61 1.21 -17.40
N CYS A 299 12.98 0.16 -17.94
CA CYS A 299 13.67 -1.06 -18.37
C CYS A 299 14.20 -1.00 -19.80
N LEU A 300 14.26 0.19 -20.39
CA LEU A 300 14.64 0.41 -21.79
C LEU A 300 15.84 1.35 -21.90
N GLU A 301 16.93 1.05 -21.18
CA GLU A 301 18.25 1.49 -21.58
C GLU A 301 18.89 0.32 -22.33
N GLY A 302 18.68 0.28 -23.64
CA GLY A 302 19.38 -0.58 -24.58
C GLY A 302 20.32 0.23 -25.42
#